data_e237bc72023010660ec22b4a5852a195
#
_entry.id   e237bc72023010660ec22b4a5852a195
#
_cell.length_a   1.000
_cell.length_b   1.000
_cell.length_c   1.000
_cell.angle_alpha   90.00
_cell.angle_beta   90.00
_cell.angle_gamma   90.00
#
_symmetry.space_group_name_H-M   'P 1'
#
loop_
_entity.id
_entity.type
_entity.pdbx_description
1 polymer ?
#
loop_
_entity_poly.entity_id
_entity_poly.type
_entity_poly.pdbx_seq_one_letter_code
_entity_poly.pdbx_strand_id
1 'polypeptide(L)'
;MKYFKKDSXKGKLICLLCSHYCSIKKDQVGICGINKNTGDEIDCLVYGHIAAMNIDPIEKKPLYHFYPQSKSLSLGTVGCNFKCSFCQNWGISQEKKINKKQFFSPIDIVNLALKHKCKSISYTYNEPTIFYPYAKDIALEAKKYDIKSVYVSNGFESXEVAXDMIGIIDAINVDLKCFTNEYYKKXGGSLDILLKNLXFFAKADIHXEITTLXVPXKNXSKEEIYXIAKFIKDELGDEXPWHXSAFHPDYKELDLPRTSKESLLSAKKIGEDLGLKHVYIGNAGLDNHTXCXKCNXXLXHRVYFNTXXNXLDNDSCSCXQKLEGVFMTKRKMXVAGTFYPKEKSEIXRXIEHFNQGFTYKKLLNNIKALIVPHAGYIYSGFTANIAXYLSSYQXYKTXVXIGPSXKISFEGASVCSYDXYETPLGNXEINKTFXKELQNEFSYLXFXKNAHXEHSTETQAPFIKHYFPNASLIEIVYGKLSAKELSVLFEKLLNKDEVLLVXSTDLSHFHXQEESNIXDKHCVQALIXQXLEXLEKSEACGMTGXKALLLAXKNKNLKNIELHSCTSAKXTKDETRVVAYTSFIVGD
;
A
#
# COMPACT_ATOMS: atom_id res chain seq x y z
N MET A 1 -18.44 5.45 19.08
CA MET A 1 -18.61 4.44 20.16
C MET A 1 -18.09 4.99 21.47
N LYS A 2 -18.88 4.83 22.54
CA LYS A 2 -18.41 5.08 23.90
C LYS A 2 -17.78 3.79 24.43
N TYR A 3 -16.67 3.91 25.12
CA TYR A 3 -15.92 2.74 25.59
C TYR A 3 -16.22 2.40 27.04
N PHE A 4 -17.36 2.88 27.55
CA PHE A 4 -17.82 2.59 28.91
C PHE A 4 -19.32 2.74 28.98
N LYS A 5 -19.90 2.19 30.06
CA LYS A 5 -21.29 2.38 30.39
C LYS A 5 -21.43 2.44 31.90
N LYS A 6 -22.57 2.98 32.38
CA LYS A 6 -22.85 3.03 33.84
C LYS A 6 -23.11 1.63 34.37
N ASP A 7 -22.51 1.33 35.53
CA ASP A 7 -22.82 0.13 36.29
C ASP A 7 -24.06 0.42 37.16
N SER A 8 -24.91 -0.59 37.40
CA SER A 8 -25.98 -0.48 38.35
C SER A 8 -25.51 -0.12 39.77
N UNK A 9 -24.33 -0.57 40.04
CA UNK A 9 -23.76 -0.22 41.16
C UNK A 9 -23.47 1.17 41.11
N LYS A 10 -23.77 1.84 42.13
CA LYS A 10 -23.67 3.27 42.27
C LYS A 10 -22.22 3.75 42.25
N GLY A 11 -21.99 4.72 41.43
CA GLY A 11 -20.67 5.35 41.31
C GLY A 11 -19.62 4.56 40.57
N LYS A 12 -20.02 3.52 39.87
CA LYS A 12 -19.07 2.70 39.06
C LYS A 12 -19.36 2.84 37.58
N LEU A 13 -18.32 2.68 36.78
CA LEU A 13 -18.42 2.59 35.32
C LEU A 13 -17.84 1.25 34.87
N ILE A 14 -18.45 0.66 33.85
CA ILE A 14 -17.96 -0.59 33.26
C ILE A 14 -17.15 -0.24 32.02
N CYS A 15 -15.91 -0.71 31.98
CA CYS A 15 -15.04 -0.54 30.80
C CYS A 15 -15.44 -1.54 29.73
N LEU A 16 -15.62 -1.06 28.50
CA LEU A 16 -16.06 -1.87 27.36
C LEU A 16 -14.94 -2.19 26.37
N LEU A 17 -13.68 -2.06 26.76
CA LEU A 17 -12.57 -2.29 25.83
C LEU A 17 -12.23 -3.77 25.69
N CYS A 18 -11.97 -4.46 26.80
CA CYS A 18 -11.66 -5.88 26.71
C CYS A 18 -12.69 -6.70 27.46
N SER A 19 -12.60 -8.03 27.35
CA SER A 19 -13.60 -8.94 27.92
C SER A 19 -13.51 -9.10 29.44
N HIS A 20 -12.64 -8.36 30.10
CA HIS A 20 -12.71 -8.27 31.56
C HIS A 20 -13.93 -7.46 32.00
N TYR A 21 -14.38 -6.51 31.19
CA TYR A 21 -15.50 -5.65 31.53
C TYR A 21 -15.39 -5.10 32.95
N CYS A 22 -14.21 -4.54 33.26
CA CYS A 22 -13.91 -4.07 34.62
C CYS A 22 -14.96 -3.08 35.09
N SER A 23 -15.49 -3.32 36.30
CA SER A 23 -16.39 -2.36 36.98
C SER A 23 -15.50 -1.52 37.90
N ILE A 24 -15.37 -0.23 37.56
CA ILE A 24 -14.33 0.62 38.12
C ILE A 24 -14.96 1.75 38.93
N LYS A 25 -14.53 1.87 40.20
CA LYS A 25 -14.94 2.96 41.07
C LYS A 25 -14.28 4.27 40.64
N LYS A 26 -14.91 5.40 41.01
CA LYS A 26 -14.32 6.71 40.73
C LYS A 26 -12.88 6.80 41.24
N ASP A 27 -12.00 7.33 40.42
CA ASP A 27 -10.58 7.52 40.68
C ASP A 27 -9.76 6.23 40.74
N GLN A 28 -10.35 5.09 40.37
CA GLN A 28 -9.65 3.82 40.28
C GLN A 28 -9.39 3.44 38.83
N VAL A 29 -8.51 2.46 38.63
CA VAL A 29 -8.19 1.93 37.29
C VAL A 29 -8.65 0.48 37.17
N GLY A 30 -8.80 0.02 35.94
CA GLY A 30 -9.08 -1.39 35.68
C GLY A 30 -7.84 -2.27 35.84
N ILE A 31 -8.01 -3.55 35.53
CA ILE A 31 -6.94 -4.57 35.65
C ILE A 31 -5.68 -4.15 34.87
N CYS A 32 -5.84 -3.53 33.69
CA CYS A 32 -4.71 -3.15 32.86
C CYS A 32 -3.89 -2.00 33.46
N GLY A 33 -4.46 -1.25 34.38
CA GLY A 33 -3.77 -0.16 35.07
C GLY A 33 -3.76 1.17 34.33
N ILE A 34 -4.35 1.24 33.12
CA ILE A 34 -4.25 2.46 32.32
C ILE A 34 -5.59 3.02 31.86
N ASN A 35 -6.70 2.44 32.27
CA ASN A 35 -8.03 2.99 32.00
C ASN A 35 -8.67 3.35 33.32
N LYS A 36 -8.94 4.65 33.53
CA LYS A 36 -9.31 5.22 34.81
C LYS A 36 -10.70 5.83 34.77
N ASN A 37 -11.52 5.52 35.79
CA ASN A 37 -12.79 6.19 36.00
C ASN A 37 -12.53 7.57 36.60
N THR A 38 -12.78 8.62 35.81
CA THR A 38 -12.57 10.01 36.25
C THR A 38 -13.84 10.67 36.73
N GLY A 39 -14.91 9.88 36.93
CA GLY A 39 -16.19 10.34 37.42
C GLY A 39 -17.29 10.20 36.38
N ASP A 40 -17.19 10.91 35.29
CA ASP A 40 -18.18 10.87 34.21
C ASP A 40 -17.80 9.93 33.06
N GLU A 41 -16.54 9.53 32.98
CA GLU A 41 -16.05 8.73 31.88
C GLU A 41 -14.84 7.89 32.29
N ILE A 42 -14.45 6.97 31.42
CA ILE A 42 -13.22 6.22 31.60
C ILE A 42 -12.20 6.78 30.62
N ASP A 43 -11.08 7.28 31.16
CA ASP A 43 -9.98 7.86 30.38
C ASP A 43 -8.92 6.82 30.11
N CYS A 44 -8.46 6.78 28.88
CA CYS A 44 -7.27 6.01 28.50
C CYS A 44 -6.04 6.85 28.83
N LEU A 45 -5.39 6.53 29.94
CA LEU A 45 -4.29 7.36 30.48
C LEU A 45 -3.07 7.37 29.58
N VAL A 46 -2.91 6.35 28.73
CA VAL A 46 -1.76 6.25 27.82
C VAL A 46 -2.01 6.91 26.45
N TYR A 47 -3.17 7.51 26.23
CA TYR A 47 -3.47 8.14 24.95
C TYR A 47 -2.39 9.17 24.62
N GLY A 48 -1.68 8.94 23.52
CA GLY A 48 -0.58 9.82 23.09
C GLY A 48 0.77 9.53 23.73
N HIS A 49 0.83 8.63 24.71
CA HIS A 49 2.05 8.35 25.46
C HIS A 49 2.58 6.97 25.15
N ILE A 50 3.57 6.91 24.27
CA ILE A 50 4.12 5.68 23.70
C ILE A 50 5.32 5.22 24.54
N ALA A 51 5.36 3.92 24.87
CA ALA A 51 6.46 3.33 25.63
C ALA A 51 7.52 2.71 24.73
N ALA A 52 7.14 2.27 23.53
CA ALA A 52 8.08 1.68 22.58
C ALA A 52 7.61 1.98 21.16
N MET A 53 8.55 2.30 20.27
CA MET A 53 8.25 2.58 18.88
C MET A 53 9.46 2.22 18.01
N ASN A 54 9.23 1.44 16.96
CA ASN A 54 10.30 0.98 16.05
C ASN A 54 9.73 0.83 14.65
N ILE A 55 10.62 0.91 13.65
CA ILE A 55 10.26 0.55 12.27
C ILE A 55 10.74 -0.88 12.05
N ASP A 56 9.80 -1.78 11.78
CA ASP A 56 10.07 -3.22 11.67
C ASP A 56 9.58 -3.75 10.33
N PRO A 57 10.20 -4.86 9.85
CA PRO A 57 9.55 -5.60 8.75
C PRO A 57 8.18 -6.12 9.20
N ILE A 58 7.23 -6.17 8.28
CA ILE A 58 5.90 -6.69 8.59
C ILE A 58 5.98 -8.16 9.07
N GLU A 59 7.00 -8.88 8.60
CA GLU A 59 7.20 -10.29 8.99
C GLU A 59 7.46 -10.46 10.48
N LYS A 60 7.90 -9.42 11.14
CA LYS A 60 8.20 -9.48 12.57
C LYS A 60 6.95 -9.38 13.46
N LYS A 61 5.79 -9.04 12.89
CA LYS A 61 4.57 -8.79 13.68
C LYS A 61 3.84 -10.06 14.20
N PRO A 62 3.94 -11.29 13.76
CA PRO A 62 4.34 -11.76 12.44
C PRO A 62 3.14 -11.85 11.50
N LEU A 63 3.27 -11.22 10.37
CA LEU A 63 2.32 -11.33 9.27
C LEU A 63 3.09 -11.69 8.02
N TYR A 64 2.79 -12.87 7.44
CA TYR A 64 3.47 -13.37 6.26
C TYR A 64 2.63 -13.25 5.00
N HIS A 65 1.31 -13.13 5.15
CA HIS A 65 0.39 -13.03 4.03
C HIS A 65 -0.30 -11.67 3.99
N PHE A 66 0.41 -10.63 4.44
CA PHE A 66 -0.09 -9.25 4.43
C PHE A 66 1.05 -8.33 4.03
N TYR A 67 1.02 -7.84 2.79
CA TYR A 67 2.04 -6.96 2.21
C TYR A 67 3.46 -7.41 2.53
N PRO A 68 3.85 -8.63 2.12
CA PRO A 68 5.22 -9.11 2.38
C PRO A 68 6.26 -8.11 1.88
N GLN A 69 7.38 -8.01 2.58
CA GLN A 69 8.52 -7.12 2.30
C GLN A 69 8.29 -5.67 2.73
N SER A 70 7.10 -5.33 3.22
CA SER A 70 6.83 -3.94 3.61
C SER A 70 7.32 -3.66 5.02
N LYS A 71 7.45 -2.35 5.32
CA LYS A 71 7.82 -1.86 6.66
C LYS A 71 6.56 -1.46 7.42
N SER A 72 6.60 -1.65 8.74
CA SER A 72 5.51 -1.24 9.62
C SER A 72 6.09 -0.38 10.75
N LEU A 73 5.41 0.73 11.06
CA LEU A 73 5.75 1.54 12.23
C LEU A 73 5.05 0.91 13.43
N SER A 74 5.83 0.31 14.32
CA SER A 74 5.30 -0.43 15.46
C SER A 74 5.31 0.43 16.70
N LEU A 75 4.20 0.43 17.45
CA LEU A 75 4.10 1.17 18.69
C LEU A 75 3.35 0.39 19.76
N GLY A 76 3.73 0.64 21.01
CA GLY A 76 3.06 0.08 22.17
C GLY A 76 3.11 1.04 23.33
N THR A 77 2.30 0.75 24.35
CA THR A 77 2.19 1.58 25.55
C THR A 77 2.61 0.74 26.76
N VAL A 78 2.49 1.31 27.97
CA VAL A 78 2.61 0.51 29.18
C VAL A 78 1.25 -0.15 29.48
N GLY A 79 1.30 -1.23 30.27
CA GLY A 79 0.09 -1.95 30.72
C GLY A 79 -0.25 -3.14 29.85
N CYS A 80 -1.09 -3.99 30.38
CA CYS A 80 -1.65 -5.14 29.66
C CYS A 80 -2.82 -5.70 30.47
N ASN A 81 -3.76 -6.34 29.79
CA ASN A 81 -4.90 -6.99 30.45
C ASN A 81 -4.62 -8.45 30.84
N PHE A 82 -3.44 -8.98 30.49
CA PHE A 82 -2.98 -10.31 30.88
C PHE A 82 -1.71 -10.20 31.75
N LYS A 83 -1.36 -11.29 32.40
CA LYS A 83 -0.15 -11.38 33.23
C LYS A 83 0.61 -12.65 32.94
N CYS A 84 0.92 -12.88 31.66
CA CYS A 84 1.60 -14.10 31.22
C CYS A 84 2.98 -14.23 31.88
N SER A 85 3.27 -15.39 32.46
CA SER A 85 4.54 -15.63 33.12
C SER A 85 5.72 -15.68 32.14
N PHE A 86 5.44 -15.92 30.86
CA PHE A 86 6.45 -16.02 29.80
C PHE A 86 6.51 -14.78 28.89
N CYS A 87 5.97 -13.67 29.35
CA CYS A 87 5.87 -12.46 28.52
C CYS A 87 7.26 -11.95 28.10
N GLN A 88 7.47 -11.76 26.81
CA GLN A 88 8.74 -11.27 26.29
C GLN A 88 8.80 -9.75 26.21
N ASN A 89 7.67 -9.08 26.45
CA ASN A 89 7.57 -7.61 26.53
C ASN A 89 7.20 -7.16 27.94
N TRP A 90 7.60 -7.91 28.96
CA TRP A 90 7.17 -7.67 30.34
C TRP A 90 7.61 -6.29 30.85
N GLY A 91 8.70 -5.74 30.29
CA GLY A 91 9.18 -4.43 30.69
C GLY A 91 8.19 -3.30 30.43
N ILE A 92 7.29 -3.47 29.46
CA ILE A 92 6.21 -2.49 29.23
C ILE A 92 4.84 -3.06 29.58
N SER A 93 4.59 -4.33 29.32
CA SER A 93 3.25 -4.91 29.53
C SER A 93 2.86 -4.91 31.02
N GLN A 94 3.83 -5.09 31.91
CA GLN A 94 3.56 -5.12 33.36
C GLN A 94 3.89 -3.80 34.06
N GLU A 95 4.36 -2.81 33.29
CA GLU A 95 4.63 -1.47 33.82
C GLU A 95 3.33 -0.67 33.86
N LYS A 96 3.11 0.02 34.96
CA LYS A 96 1.91 0.85 35.12
C LYS A 96 2.27 2.35 35.17
N LYS A 97 3.55 2.70 35.24
CA LYS A 97 3.99 4.08 35.29
C LYS A 97 4.07 4.66 33.88
N ILE A 98 3.34 5.72 33.64
CA ILE A 98 3.24 6.33 32.31
C ILE A 98 4.22 7.48 32.21
N ASN A 99 5.04 7.46 31.14
CA ASN A 99 5.96 8.56 30.86
C ASN A 99 5.20 9.60 30.02
N LYS A 100 4.87 10.73 30.62
CA LYS A 100 4.07 11.78 29.97
C LYS A 100 4.93 12.90 29.38
N LYS A 101 6.25 12.72 29.28
CA LYS A 101 7.14 13.75 28.75
C LYS A 101 6.86 14.08 27.29
N GLN A 102 6.37 13.13 26.52
CA GLN A 102 6.12 13.31 25.10
C GLN A 102 4.72 12.86 24.74
N PHE A 103 4.04 13.68 23.93
CA PHE A 103 2.71 13.37 23.44
C PHE A 103 2.75 13.28 21.92
N PHE A 104 2.28 12.13 21.38
CA PHE A 104 2.16 11.93 19.95
C PHE A 104 0.68 11.91 19.59
N SER A 105 0.22 12.94 18.87
CA SER A 105 -1.15 12.93 18.35
C SER A 105 -1.28 11.87 17.24
N PRO A 106 -2.49 11.47 16.88
CA PRO A 106 -2.64 10.53 15.77
C PRO A 106 -1.95 10.97 14.48
N ILE A 107 -2.05 12.25 14.10
CA ILE A 107 -1.38 12.71 12.88
C ILE A 107 0.15 12.68 13.00
N ASP A 108 0.68 12.88 14.22
CA ASP A 108 2.13 12.76 14.43
C ASP A 108 2.63 11.36 14.06
N ILE A 109 1.87 10.34 14.47
CA ILE A 109 2.23 8.94 14.18
C ILE A 109 2.14 8.67 12.67
N VAL A 110 1.08 9.15 12.03
CA VAL A 110 0.90 8.97 10.59
C VAL A 110 2.03 9.67 9.82
N ASN A 111 2.42 10.88 10.25
CA ASN A 111 3.52 11.59 9.61
C ASN A 111 4.84 10.83 9.73
N LEU A 112 5.10 10.17 10.87
CA LEU A 112 6.29 9.34 11.02
C LEU A 112 6.24 8.15 10.05
N ALA A 113 5.09 7.51 9.91
CA ALA A 113 4.94 6.39 8.99
C ALA A 113 5.18 6.83 7.54
N LEU A 114 4.65 8.00 7.17
CA LEU A 114 4.87 8.54 5.82
C LEU A 114 6.33 8.87 5.59
N LYS A 115 6.98 9.52 6.55
CA LYS A 115 8.39 9.91 6.44
C LYS A 115 9.29 8.71 6.19
N HIS A 116 9.00 7.59 6.86
CA HIS A 116 9.83 6.39 6.75
C HIS A 116 9.29 5.37 5.74
N LYS A 117 8.31 5.75 4.95
CA LYS A 117 7.74 4.92 3.86
C LYS A 117 7.19 3.59 4.38
N CYS A 118 6.52 3.62 5.53
CA CYS A 118 5.88 2.44 6.09
C CYS A 118 4.53 2.21 5.43
N LYS A 119 4.26 0.96 5.02
CA LYS A 119 2.98 0.59 4.44
C LYS A 119 1.89 0.51 5.51
N SER A 120 2.28 0.26 6.75
CA SER A 120 1.34 0.05 7.84
C SER A 120 1.86 0.61 9.15
N ILE A 121 0.93 0.73 10.11
CA ILE A 121 1.21 1.02 11.51
C ILE A 121 0.73 -0.19 12.30
N SER A 122 1.58 -0.71 13.18
CA SER A 122 1.26 -1.89 14.00
C SER A 122 1.12 -1.50 15.45
N TYR A 123 -0.05 -1.83 16.03
CA TYR A 123 -0.33 -1.62 17.45
C TYR A 123 0.04 -2.92 18.14
N THR A 124 1.14 -2.91 18.91
CA THR A 124 1.82 -4.14 19.31
C THR A 124 2.64 -3.92 20.59
N TYR A 125 3.50 -4.86 20.92
CA TYR A 125 4.39 -4.94 22.09
C TYR A 125 3.65 -5.27 23.38
N ASN A 126 2.60 -4.52 23.75
CA ASN A 126 1.66 -4.89 24.79
C ASN A 126 0.30 -5.11 24.14
N GLU A 127 -0.76 -5.23 24.91
CA GLU A 127 -2.08 -5.50 24.34
C GLU A 127 -2.73 -4.21 23.83
N PRO A 128 -2.91 -4.06 22.50
CA PRO A 128 -3.46 -2.80 21.97
C PRO A 128 -4.92 -2.54 22.35
N THR A 129 -5.68 -3.56 22.71
CA THR A 129 -7.09 -3.37 23.07
C THR A 129 -7.24 -2.45 24.27
N ILE A 130 -6.27 -2.43 25.19
CA ILE A 130 -6.35 -1.56 26.35
C ILE A 130 -6.20 -0.08 25.98
N PHE A 131 -5.55 0.21 24.83
CA PHE A 131 -5.45 1.58 24.34
C PHE A 131 -6.16 1.76 22.99
N TYR A 132 -7.18 0.97 22.75
CA TYR A 132 -7.93 1.00 21.49
C TYR A 132 -8.40 2.40 21.07
N PRO A 133 -8.87 3.28 21.99
CA PRO A 133 -9.25 4.63 21.53
C PRO A 133 -8.14 5.36 20.79
N TYR A 134 -6.90 5.19 21.24
CA TYR A 134 -5.72 5.79 20.57
C TYR A 134 -5.43 5.07 19.26
N ALA A 135 -5.42 3.75 19.29
CA ALA A 135 -5.18 2.95 18.07
C ALA A 135 -6.22 3.27 16.99
N LYS A 136 -7.48 3.38 17.37
CA LYS A 136 -8.56 3.71 16.42
C LYS A 136 -8.36 5.09 15.81
N ASP A 137 -8.04 6.09 16.62
CA ASP A 137 -7.85 7.44 16.10
C ASP A 137 -6.67 7.49 15.13
N ILE A 138 -5.59 6.77 15.43
CA ILE A 138 -4.46 6.66 14.50
C ILE A 138 -4.91 5.95 13.22
N ALA A 139 -5.66 4.85 13.34
CA ALA A 139 -6.09 4.07 12.17
C ALA A 139 -6.99 4.89 11.24
N LEU A 140 -7.90 5.68 11.80
CA LEU A 140 -8.78 6.54 10.99
C LEU A 140 -7.97 7.61 10.27
N GLU A 141 -6.98 8.19 10.94
CA GLU A 141 -6.11 9.17 10.30
C GLU A 141 -5.23 8.53 9.22
N ALA A 142 -4.68 7.34 9.50
CA ALA A 142 -3.83 6.60 8.57
C ALA A 142 -4.58 6.23 7.28
N LYS A 143 -5.87 5.94 7.41
CA LYS A 143 -6.71 5.56 6.27
C LYS A 143 -6.76 6.65 5.21
N LYS A 144 -6.70 7.91 5.62
CA LYS A 144 -6.70 9.06 4.70
C LYS A 144 -5.48 9.08 3.78
N TYR A 145 -4.40 8.39 4.16
CA TYR A 145 -3.12 8.37 3.43
C TYR A 145 -2.79 7.00 2.88
N ASP A 146 -3.76 6.08 2.88
CA ASP A 146 -3.60 4.70 2.43
C ASP A 146 -2.52 3.94 3.22
N ILE A 147 -2.40 4.22 4.51
CA ILE A 147 -1.56 3.46 5.43
C ILE A 147 -2.46 2.49 6.18
N LYS A 148 -2.07 1.20 6.18
CA LYS A 148 -2.87 0.14 6.78
C LYS A 148 -2.62 0.07 8.28
N SER A 149 -3.56 -0.54 9.01
CA SER A 149 -3.47 -0.70 10.46
C SER A 149 -3.45 -2.17 10.82
N VAL A 150 -2.47 -2.55 11.65
CA VAL A 150 -2.17 -3.92 12.03
C VAL A 150 -2.24 -4.03 13.55
N TYR A 151 -2.91 -5.09 14.01
CA TYR A 151 -3.16 -5.33 15.43
C TYR A 151 -2.49 -6.62 15.84
N VAL A 152 -1.68 -6.60 16.88
CA VAL A 152 -1.04 -7.81 17.42
C VAL A 152 -1.59 -8.00 18.83
N SER A 153 -2.42 -9.02 19.02
CA SER A 153 -3.36 -9.07 20.15
C SER A 153 -3.44 -10.44 20.80
N ASN A 154 -3.79 -10.44 22.09
CA ASN A 154 -4.10 -11.69 22.79
C ASN A 154 -5.55 -12.16 22.56
N GLY A 155 -6.33 -11.42 21.75
CA GLY A 155 -7.67 -11.86 21.35
C GLY A 155 -8.77 -11.66 22.37
N PHE A 156 -8.51 -10.93 23.45
CA PHE A 156 -9.47 -10.77 24.54
C PHE A 156 -10.31 -9.49 24.42
N GLU A 157 -10.58 -9.08 23.20
CA GLU A 157 -11.42 -7.92 22.91
C GLU A 157 -12.84 -8.16 23.44
N SER A 158 -13.49 -7.09 23.87
CA SER A 158 -14.93 -7.15 24.12
C SER A 158 -15.70 -7.36 22.81
N UNK A 159 -16.74 -7.66 22.86
CA UNK A 159 -17.55 -7.80 21.82
C UNK A 159 -17.73 -6.59 21.13
N GLU A 160 -17.88 -5.51 21.99
CA GLU A 160 -18.08 -4.17 21.47
C GLU A 160 -16.90 -3.70 20.62
N VAL A 161 -15.69 -3.89 21.11
CA VAL A 161 -14.48 -3.49 20.38
C VAL A 161 -14.29 -4.37 19.16
N ALA A 162 -14.49 -5.67 19.26
CA ALA A 162 -14.36 -6.56 18.10
C ALA A 162 -15.26 -6.10 16.93
N UNK A 163 -16.27 -5.82 17.25
CA UNK A 163 -17.16 -5.32 16.34
C UNK A 163 -16.76 -4.08 15.75
N ASP A 164 -16.32 -3.11 16.55
CA ASP A 164 -15.87 -1.78 16.10
C ASP A 164 -14.63 -1.82 15.22
N MET A 165 -13.76 -2.80 15.42
CA MET A 165 -12.51 -2.93 14.68
C MET A 165 -12.72 -3.21 13.18
N ILE A 166 -13.86 -3.79 12.81
CA ILE A 166 -14.06 -4.22 11.41
C ILE A 166 -14.26 -2.96 10.56
N GLY A 167 -13.46 -2.86 9.48
CA GLY A 167 -13.43 -1.66 8.66
C GLY A 167 -12.44 -0.60 9.13
N ILE A 168 -11.85 -0.80 10.30
CA ILE A 168 -10.86 0.14 10.87
C ILE A 168 -9.47 -0.51 10.91
N ILE A 169 -9.39 -1.74 11.41
CA ILE A 169 -8.13 -2.52 11.46
C ILE A 169 -8.10 -3.45 10.26
N ASP A 170 -7.00 -3.43 9.52
CA ASP A 170 -6.88 -4.17 8.26
C ASP A 170 -6.39 -5.60 8.46
N ALA A 171 -5.55 -5.84 9.46
CA ALA A 171 -4.99 -7.17 9.71
C ALA A 171 -4.76 -7.35 11.20
N ILE A 172 -4.90 -8.60 11.64
CA ILE A 172 -4.69 -8.95 13.03
C ILE A 172 -3.90 -10.25 13.12
N ASN A 173 -2.89 -10.26 13.99
CA ASN A 173 -2.25 -11.49 14.43
C ASN A 173 -2.70 -11.73 15.87
N VAL A 174 -3.31 -12.89 16.11
CA VAL A 174 -3.83 -13.22 17.44
C VAL A 174 -2.98 -14.34 18.05
N ASP A 175 -2.56 -14.15 19.29
CA ASP A 175 -1.91 -15.20 20.07
C ASP A 175 -2.95 -16.20 20.53
N LEU A 176 -2.86 -17.43 20.04
CA LEU A 176 -3.58 -18.56 20.61
C LEU A 176 -2.57 -19.33 21.45
N LYS A 177 -2.52 -19.01 22.74
CA LYS A 177 -1.40 -19.35 23.61
C LYS A 177 -1.40 -20.82 24.06
N CYS A 178 -2.57 -21.39 24.21
CA CYS A 178 -2.74 -22.77 24.64
C CYS A 178 -4.17 -23.20 24.35
N PHE A 179 -4.52 -24.44 24.73
CA PHE A 179 -5.87 -24.93 24.46
C PHE A 179 -6.54 -25.50 25.71
N THR A 180 -6.24 -24.92 26.88
CA THR A 180 -6.94 -25.22 28.13
C THR A 180 -7.44 -23.91 28.76
N ASN A 181 -8.65 -23.95 29.28
CA ASN A 181 -9.20 -22.81 30.00
C ASN A 181 -8.45 -22.56 31.31
N GLU A 182 -7.97 -23.62 31.92
CA GLU A 182 -7.19 -23.53 33.15
C GLU A 182 -5.94 -22.66 32.98
N TYR A 183 -5.21 -22.86 31.89
CA TYR A 183 -4.01 -22.08 31.66
C TYR A 183 -4.34 -20.65 31.27
N TYR A 184 -5.43 -20.44 30.51
CA TYR A 184 -5.88 -19.08 30.18
C TYR A 184 -6.28 -18.30 31.43
N LYS A 185 -6.90 -18.95 32.41
CA LYS A 185 -7.22 -18.29 33.68
C LYS A 185 -5.96 -17.80 34.38
N LYS A 186 -4.90 -18.56 34.32
CA LYS A 186 -3.60 -18.13 34.86
C LYS A 186 -3.02 -16.92 34.12
N UNK A 187 -3.32 -16.81 32.80
CA UNK A 187 -2.98 -15.90 32.10
C UNK A 187 -3.69 -14.83 32.19
N GLY A 188 -4.77 -14.72 32.90
CA GLY A 188 -5.69 -13.65 33.14
C GLY A 188 -6.83 -13.56 32.14
N GLY A 189 -7.02 -14.58 31.31
CA GLY A 189 -8.02 -14.57 30.24
C GLY A 189 -8.97 -15.73 30.28
N SER A 190 -9.58 -16.05 29.15
CA SER A 190 -10.56 -17.13 28.99
C SER A 190 -10.42 -17.72 27.60
N LEU A 191 -10.22 -19.04 27.54
CA LEU A 191 -10.13 -19.72 26.25
C LEU A 191 -11.43 -19.60 25.48
N ASP A 192 -12.57 -19.78 26.13
CA ASP A 192 -13.86 -19.72 25.44
C ASP A 192 -14.09 -18.37 24.76
N ILE A 193 -13.73 -17.28 25.42
CA ILE A 193 -13.87 -15.95 24.86
C ILE A 193 -12.94 -15.78 23.66
N LEU A 194 -11.69 -16.23 23.78
CA LEU A 194 -10.72 -16.13 22.71
C LEU A 194 -11.19 -16.88 21.47
N LEU A 195 -11.65 -18.13 21.66
CA LEU A 195 -12.10 -18.94 20.52
C LEU A 195 -13.30 -18.30 19.83
N LYS A 196 -14.22 -17.72 20.58
CA LYS A 196 -15.37 -17.01 20.05
C LYS A 196 -14.93 -15.80 19.23
N ASN A 197 -13.96 -15.04 19.74
CA ASN A 197 -13.43 -13.88 19.00
C ASN A 197 -12.71 -14.32 17.72
N LEU A 198 -11.98 -15.39 17.78
CA LEU A 198 -11.30 -15.90 16.58
C LEU A 198 -12.29 -16.30 15.49
N UNK A 199 -13.17 -16.88 15.83
CA UNK A 199 -14.14 -17.26 14.97
C UNK A 199 -14.77 -16.13 14.38
N PHE A 200 -15.04 -15.01 15.14
CA PHE A 200 -15.59 -13.76 14.64
C PHE A 200 -14.65 -13.10 13.62
N PHE A 201 -13.40 -12.95 13.98
CA PHE A 201 -12.42 -12.31 13.08
C PHE A 201 -12.24 -13.11 11.79
N ALA A 202 -12.28 -14.44 11.84
CA ALA A 202 -12.10 -15.26 10.64
C ALA A 202 -13.20 -15.05 9.61
N LYS A 203 -14.40 -14.71 10.07
CA LYS A 203 -15.57 -14.49 9.19
C LYS A 203 -15.71 -13.02 8.78
N ALA A 204 -14.96 -12.12 9.42
CA ALA A 204 -15.08 -10.69 9.18
C ALA A 204 -14.10 -10.26 8.10
N ASP A 205 -14.27 -9.03 7.61
CA ASP A 205 -13.37 -8.45 6.61
C ASP A 205 -12.14 -7.88 7.32
N ILE A 206 -11.27 -8.77 7.79
CA ILE A 206 -9.99 -8.47 8.43
C ILE A 206 -9.08 -9.67 8.15
N HIS A 207 -7.85 -9.40 7.85
CA HIS A 207 -6.88 -10.48 7.59
C HIS A 207 -6.35 -11.03 8.92
N UNK A 208 -6.35 -12.36 9.30
CA UNK A 208 -6.03 -13.02 10.51
C UNK A 208 -4.93 -13.94 10.29
N GLU A 209 -3.95 -13.82 11.04
CA GLU A 209 -2.97 -14.89 11.21
C GLU A 209 -2.89 -15.25 12.69
N ILE A 210 -2.45 -16.48 12.99
CA ILE A 210 -2.44 -16.98 14.36
C ILE A 210 -1.00 -17.28 14.77
N THR A 211 -0.63 -16.90 16.00
CA THR A 211 0.68 -17.22 16.56
C THR A 211 0.50 -18.03 17.84
N THR A 212 1.29 -19.12 17.98
CA THR A 212 1.40 -19.88 19.22
C THR A 212 2.86 -19.92 19.64
N LEU A 213 3.13 -19.40 20.84
CA LEU A 213 4.46 -19.47 21.43
C LEU A 213 4.56 -20.82 22.14
N UNK A 214 5.23 -21.67 21.77
CA UNK A 214 5.35 -22.94 22.18
C UNK A 214 6.27 -22.98 23.29
N VAL A 215 5.86 -22.94 24.60
CA VAL A 215 6.64 -22.88 25.85
C VAL A 215 6.80 -24.29 26.43
N PRO A 216 8.03 -24.79 26.58
CA PRO A 216 8.24 -26.14 27.18
C PRO A 216 7.61 -26.22 28.57
N UNK A 217 6.91 -27.35 28.50
CA UNK A 217 6.38 -27.60 29.74
C UNK A 217 5.07 -26.97 30.09
N LYS A 218 4.68 -26.09 29.19
CA LYS A 218 3.41 -25.40 29.44
C LYS A 218 2.36 -25.76 28.38
N ASN A 219 2.71 -25.72 27.13
CA ASN A 219 1.78 -25.97 26.01
C ASN A 219 2.39 -26.78 24.85
N UNK A 220 3.34 -27.31 25.01
CA UNK A 220 4.03 -27.98 24.02
C UNK A 220 3.72 -29.41 23.83
N SER A 221 2.77 -29.87 24.57
CA SER A 221 2.45 -31.30 24.37
C SER A 221 1.86 -31.54 22.98
N LYS A 222 2.09 -32.73 22.44
CA LYS A 222 1.54 -33.07 21.11
C LYS A 222 0.02 -33.02 21.13
N GLU A 223 -0.60 -33.40 22.21
CA GLU A 223 -2.05 -33.39 22.37
C GLU A 223 -2.58 -31.95 22.31
N GLU A 224 -1.93 -31.03 22.99
CA GLU A 224 -2.37 -29.63 23.01
C GLU A 224 -2.14 -28.96 21.66
N ILE A 225 -0.99 -29.22 21.05
CA ILE A 225 -0.70 -28.69 19.71
C ILE A 225 -1.73 -29.19 18.71
N TYR A 226 -2.11 -30.50 18.81
CA TYR A 226 -3.18 -31.04 17.96
C TYR A 226 -4.51 -30.28 18.16
N UNK A 227 -4.76 -29.86 19.21
CA UNK A 227 -5.89 -29.23 19.52
C UNK A 227 -5.95 -27.91 19.00
N ILE A 228 -4.91 -27.26 19.12
CA ILE A 228 -4.80 -25.96 18.51
C ILE A 228 -4.92 -26.05 16.99
N ALA A 229 -4.14 -26.89 16.38
CA ALA A 229 -4.12 -27.04 14.92
C ALA A 229 -5.50 -27.46 14.38
N LYS A 230 -6.18 -28.36 15.08
CA LYS A 230 -7.51 -28.83 14.66
C LYS A 230 -8.52 -27.69 14.72
N PHE A 231 -8.47 -26.86 15.76
CA PHE A 231 -9.34 -25.69 15.85
C PHE A 231 -9.09 -24.73 14.67
N ILE A 232 -7.84 -24.45 14.36
CA ILE A 232 -7.51 -23.55 13.26
C ILE A 232 -8.06 -24.13 11.95
N LYS A 233 -7.79 -25.42 11.68
CA LYS A 233 -8.23 -26.07 10.44
C LYS A 233 -9.75 -26.07 10.32
N ASP A 234 -10.46 -26.50 11.37
CA ASP A 234 -11.90 -26.72 11.29
C ASP A 234 -12.70 -25.42 11.42
N GLU A 235 -12.25 -24.47 12.21
CA GLU A 235 -13.04 -23.28 12.53
C GLU A 235 -12.56 -22.02 11.82
N LEU A 236 -11.28 -21.91 11.50
CA LEU A 236 -10.73 -20.71 10.88
C LEU A 236 -10.38 -20.92 9.40
N GLY A 237 -10.08 -22.16 9.01
CA GLY A 237 -9.80 -22.50 7.62
C GLY A 237 -8.38 -23.00 7.42
N ASP A 238 -8.20 -23.84 6.39
CA ASP A 238 -6.92 -24.50 6.13
C ASP A 238 -5.87 -23.54 5.55
N GLU A 239 -6.24 -22.35 5.16
CA GLU A 239 -5.30 -21.36 4.66
C GLU A 239 -4.90 -20.28 5.68
N UNK A 240 -5.25 -20.15 6.95
CA UNK A 240 -4.91 -19.38 7.93
C UNK A 240 -3.57 -19.69 8.26
N PRO A 241 -2.71 -18.72 8.07
CA PRO A 241 -1.33 -18.93 8.46
C PRO A 241 -1.19 -19.11 9.97
N TRP A 242 -0.42 -20.10 10.34
CA TRP A 242 -0.16 -20.42 11.75
C TRP A 242 1.33 -20.36 12.00
N HIS A 243 1.72 -19.54 12.95
CA HIS A 243 3.12 -19.32 13.31
C HIS A 243 3.43 -19.95 14.65
N UNK A 244 4.12 -21.02 14.79
CA UNK A 244 4.54 -21.65 15.84
C UNK A 244 5.81 -21.09 16.24
N SER A 245 5.98 -20.14 17.20
CA SER A 245 7.14 -19.33 17.57
C SER A 245 7.94 -19.96 18.71
N ALA A 246 9.24 -19.84 18.63
CA ALA A 246 10.13 -20.38 19.67
C ALA A 246 10.12 -19.47 20.89
N PHE A 247 10.06 -20.09 22.07
CA PHE A 247 10.19 -19.43 23.35
C PHE A 247 11.68 -19.31 23.74
N HIS A 248 12.05 -18.13 24.24
CA HIS A 248 13.33 -17.91 24.90
C HIS A 248 13.05 -17.55 26.36
N PRO A 249 13.80 -18.11 27.34
CA PRO A 249 13.53 -17.87 28.76
C PRO A 249 13.47 -16.38 29.08
N ASP A 250 12.37 -15.95 29.74
CA ASP A 250 12.16 -14.54 30.05
C ASP A 250 11.15 -14.37 31.19
N TYR A 251 11.14 -13.22 31.81
CA TYR A 251 10.25 -12.78 32.88
C TYR A 251 10.21 -13.81 34.02
N LYS A 252 9.05 -14.41 34.30
CA LYS A 252 8.89 -15.37 35.41
C LYS A 252 9.24 -16.80 35.01
N GLU A 253 9.61 -17.05 33.75
CA GLU A 253 9.91 -18.40 33.27
C GLU A 253 11.38 -18.55 32.87
N LEU A 254 12.28 -17.96 33.66
CA LEU A 254 13.72 -18.00 33.40
C LEU A 254 14.32 -19.40 33.53
N ASP A 255 13.67 -20.30 34.29
CA ASP A 255 14.15 -21.68 34.54
C ASP A 255 13.76 -22.65 33.45
N LEU A 256 12.88 -22.27 32.53
CA LEU A 256 12.46 -23.15 31.43
C LEU A 256 13.49 -23.13 30.31
N PRO A 257 13.70 -24.26 29.62
CA PRO A 257 14.59 -24.25 28.47
C PRO A 257 13.94 -23.55 27.29
N ARG A 258 14.78 -23.08 26.36
CA ARG A 258 14.24 -22.54 25.10
C ARG A 258 13.64 -23.68 24.29
N THR A 259 12.72 -23.37 23.40
CA THR A 259 12.04 -24.36 22.57
C THR A 259 13.03 -25.00 21.61
N SER A 260 13.06 -26.32 21.60
CA SER A 260 13.96 -27.07 20.71
C SER A 260 13.45 -27.01 19.27
N LYS A 261 14.35 -27.11 18.30
CA LYS A 261 13.98 -27.23 16.90
C LYS A 261 13.11 -28.44 16.64
N GLU A 262 13.40 -29.55 17.35
CA GLU A 262 12.61 -30.78 17.22
C GLU A 262 11.14 -30.54 17.62
N SER A 263 10.90 -29.82 18.72
CA SER A 263 9.53 -29.49 19.15
C SER A 263 8.81 -28.64 18.12
N LEU A 264 9.50 -27.65 17.55
CA LEU A 264 8.91 -26.78 16.55
C LEU A 264 8.57 -27.53 15.26
N LEU A 265 9.50 -28.41 14.82
CA LEU A 265 9.26 -29.20 13.60
C LEU A 265 8.15 -30.23 13.82
N SER A 266 8.07 -30.81 15.05
CA SER A 266 6.98 -31.71 15.39
C SER A 266 5.63 -31.01 15.35
N ALA A 267 5.55 -29.81 15.91
CA ALA A 267 4.31 -29.01 15.88
C ALA A 267 3.91 -28.67 14.44
N LYS A 268 4.87 -28.29 13.62
CA LYS A 268 4.62 -27.98 12.21
C LYS A 268 4.06 -29.20 11.48
N LYS A 269 4.66 -30.38 11.73
CA LYS A 269 4.19 -31.61 11.10
C LYS A 269 2.75 -31.92 11.52
N ILE A 270 2.41 -31.76 12.80
CA ILE A 270 1.04 -31.98 13.28
C ILE A 270 0.06 -31.09 12.50
N GLY A 271 0.38 -29.81 12.35
CA GLY A 271 -0.46 -28.90 11.60
C GLY A 271 -0.61 -29.28 10.14
N GLU A 272 0.49 -29.63 9.50
CA GLU A 272 0.49 -30.02 8.10
C GLU A 272 -0.27 -31.33 7.86
N ASP A 273 -0.10 -32.29 8.76
CA ASP A 273 -0.82 -33.58 8.65
C ASP A 273 -2.32 -33.41 8.81
N LEU A 274 -2.77 -32.39 9.55
CA LEU A 274 -4.19 -32.06 9.66
C LEU A 274 -4.72 -31.30 8.45
N GLY A 275 -3.85 -30.84 7.55
CA GLY A 275 -4.26 -30.16 6.34
C GLY A 275 -4.05 -28.66 6.32
N LEU A 276 -3.37 -28.12 7.35
CA LEU A 276 -3.03 -26.70 7.32
C LEU A 276 -1.99 -26.44 6.24
N LYS A 277 -2.26 -25.48 5.38
CA LYS A 277 -1.41 -25.23 4.22
C LYS A 277 -0.23 -24.31 4.50
N HIS A 278 -0.31 -23.49 5.54
CA HIS A 278 0.72 -22.48 5.82
C HIS A 278 1.07 -22.49 7.29
N VAL A 279 2.06 -23.32 7.65
CA VAL A 279 2.58 -23.40 9.03
C VAL A 279 4.02 -22.92 9.01
N TYR A 280 4.31 -21.92 9.82
CA TYR A 280 5.62 -21.26 9.84
C TYR A 280 6.25 -21.39 11.23
N ILE A 281 7.59 -21.44 11.25
CA ILE A 281 8.35 -21.52 12.50
C ILE A 281 9.10 -20.20 12.68
N GLY A 282 8.79 -19.46 13.73
CA GLY A 282 9.41 -18.18 14.01
C GLY A 282 10.40 -18.23 15.14
N ASN A 283 11.33 -17.28 15.13
CA ASN A 283 12.26 -17.02 16.22
C ASN A 283 13.21 -18.20 16.50
N ALA A 284 13.55 -19.00 15.48
CA ALA A 284 14.38 -20.19 15.64
C ALA A 284 15.48 -20.30 14.58
N GLY A 285 15.68 -19.27 13.78
CA GLY A 285 16.72 -19.27 12.74
C GLY A 285 16.48 -20.25 11.59
N LEU A 286 15.23 -20.65 11.38
CA LEU A 286 14.86 -21.52 10.26
C LEU A 286 14.22 -20.70 9.15
N ASP A 287 14.44 -21.12 7.90
CA ASP A 287 13.81 -20.45 6.75
C ASP A 287 12.32 -20.78 6.72
N ASN A 288 11.51 -19.81 6.31
CA ASN A 288 10.05 -19.93 6.24
C ASN A 288 9.53 -19.51 4.88
N HIS A 289 9.65 -20.41 3.91
CA HIS A 289 9.18 -20.11 2.56
C HIS A 289 7.69 -20.39 2.45
N THR A 290 7.02 -19.61 1.63
CA THR A 290 5.62 -19.89 1.28
C THR A 290 5.57 -20.62 -0.06
N UNK A 291 4.98 -21.68 -0.13
CA UNK A 291 4.89 -22.48 -1.27
C UNK A 291 3.51 -22.44 -1.76
N CYS A 292 3.34 -22.60 -3.01
CA CYS A 292 2.00 -22.69 -3.64
C CYS A 292 1.28 -24.00 -3.26
N UNK A 293 0.42 -23.78 -2.98
CA UNK A 293 -0.37 -24.83 -2.56
C UNK A 293 -0.65 -25.82 -3.58
N LYS A 294 -0.71 -25.47 -4.87
CA LYS A 294 -1.00 -26.37 -5.98
C LYS A 294 0.27 -26.95 -6.61
N CYS A 295 1.22 -26.08 -7.01
CA CYS A 295 2.42 -26.53 -7.75
C CYS A 295 3.69 -26.53 -6.90
N ASN A 296 3.65 -26.12 -5.67
CA ASN A 296 4.74 -26.14 -4.71
C ASN A 296 5.92 -25.20 -5.01
N UNK A 297 5.76 -24.13 -5.69
CA UNK A 297 6.71 -23.18 -5.96
C UNK A 297 6.92 -22.34 -4.78
N UNK A 298 7.92 -21.79 -4.39
CA UNK A 298 8.22 -20.93 -3.46
C UNK A 298 7.80 -19.67 -3.91
N LEU A 299 6.87 -19.17 -3.38
CA LEU A 299 6.30 -17.85 -3.71
C LEU A 299 6.92 -16.72 -2.89
N UNK A 300 7.06 -16.93 -1.81
CA UNK A 300 7.63 -16.06 -0.97
C UNK A 300 8.80 -16.72 -0.45
N HIS A 301 9.97 -16.09 -0.55
CA HIS A 301 11.24 -16.64 -0.11
C HIS A 301 11.75 -15.86 1.11
N ARG A 302 11.73 -16.48 2.28
CA ARG A 302 12.04 -15.78 3.54
C ARG A 302 13.25 -16.36 4.24
N VAL A 303 14.14 -15.46 4.69
CA VAL A 303 15.29 -15.78 5.53
C VAL A 303 15.20 -14.87 6.75
N TYR A 304 14.95 -15.44 7.91
CA TYR A 304 14.64 -14.67 9.13
C TYR A 304 13.43 -13.77 8.87
N PHE A 305 13.55 -12.48 9.09
CA PHE A 305 12.46 -11.52 8.85
C PHE A 305 12.54 -10.86 7.48
N ASN A 306 13.45 -11.29 6.60
CA ASN A 306 13.63 -10.71 5.27
C ASN A 306 12.96 -11.59 4.22
N THR A 307 12.18 -10.95 3.34
CA THR A 307 11.60 -11.63 2.19
C THR A 307 12.37 -11.22 0.95
N UNK A 308 13.02 -12.30 0.49
CA UNK A 308 13.91 -12.02 -0.59
C UNK A 308 13.27 -12.07 -1.88
N UNK A 309 12.29 -12.95 -2.21
CA UNK A 309 11.71 -13.08 -3.43
C UNK A 309 10.29 -13.25 -3.20
N ASN A 310 9.69 -12.49 -4.08
CA ASN A 310 8.24 -12.54 -4.09
C ASN A 310 7.75 -12.83 -5.52
N UNK A 311 7.48 -13.90 -5.63
CA UNK A 311 7.20 -14.45 -6.84
C UNK A 311 5.78 -14.45 -7.18
N LEU A 312 5.00 -13.70 -6.41
CA LEU A 312 3.57 -13.59 -6.67
C LEU A 312 3.26 -12.64 -7.80
N ASP A 313 2.26 -12.99 -8.58
CA ASP A 313 1.68 -12.13 -9.59
C ASP A 313 0.38 -11.60 -9.02
N ASN A 314 0.47 -10.41 -8.40
CA ASN A 314 -0.58 -9.91 -7.50
C ASN A 314 -0.79 -10.92 -6.37
N ASP A 315 -1.90 -11.65 -6.35
CA ASP A 315 -2.15 -12.64 -5.29
C ASP A 315 -2.00 -14.08 -5.78
N SER A 316 -1.41 -14.30 -6.95
CA SER A 316 -1.42 -15.62 -7.59
C SER A 316 -0.03 -16.12 -7.96
N CYS A 317 0.12 -17.43 -7.87
CA CYS A 317 1.27 -18.15 -8.42
C CYS A 317 1.22 -18.12 -9.94
N SER A 318 2.33 -18.34 -10.59
CA SER A 318 2.40 -18.45 -12.07
C SER A 318 1.54 -19.59 -12.60
N CYS A 319 1.17 -20.58 -11.78
CA CYS A 319 0.26 -21.67 -12.17
C CYS A 319 -1.23 -21.31 -12.03
N UNK A 320 -1.32 -20.03 -11.51
CA UNK A 320 -2.64 -19.59 -11.44
C UNK A 320 -3.31 -19.80 -10.15
N GLN A 321 -2.71 -20.41 -9.30
CA GLN A 321 -3.29 -20.69 -7.98
C GLN A 321 -3.22 -19.46 -7.11
N LYS A 322 -4.38 -19.03 -6.57
CA LYS A 322 -4.44 -17.86 -5.67
C LYS A 322 -3.86 -18.21 -4.30
N LEU A 323 -3.10 -17.30 -3.71
CA LEU A 323 -2.65 -17.38 -2.34
C LEU A 323 -3.53 -16.46 -1.49
N GLU A 324 -4.09 -17.00 -0.40
CA GLU A 324 -4.93 -16.20 0.51
C GLU A 324 -4.07 -15.17 1.24
N GLY A 325 -4.55 -13.93 1.27
CA GLY A 325 -3.83 -12.85 1.91
C GLY A 325 -4.08 -11.53 1.23
N VAL A 326 -3.26 -10.54 1.59
CA VAL A 326 -3.33 -9.19 1.02
C VAL A 326 -1.92 -8.85 0.51
N PHE A 327 -1.82 -8.63 -0.79
CA PHE A 327 -0.51 -8.51 -1.43
C PHE A 327 -0.42 -7.24 -2.27
N MET A 328 0.82 -6.79 -2.55
CA MET A 328 1.06 -5.68 -3.46
C MET A 328 0.50 -6.03 -4.83
N THR A 329 -0.26 -5.11 -5.41
CA THR A 329 -0.84 -5.28 -6.74
C THR A 329 -0.02 -4.53 -7.78
N LYS A 330 0.03 -5.05 -9.01
CA LYS A 330 0.81 -4.46 -10.10
C LYS A 330 -0.09 -4.14 -11.28
N ARG A 331 0.07 -2.92 -11.82
CA ARG A 331 -0.47 -2.59 -13.14
C ARG A 331 0.49 -3.21 -14.14
N LYS A 332 0.06 -4.26 -14.80
CA LYS A 332 0.90 -5.03 -15.70
C LYS A 332 1.09 -4.37 -17.06
N MET A 333 2.21 -4.68 -17.68
CA MET A 333 2.47 -4.23 -19.04
C MET A 333 1.47 -4.88 -20.01
N UNK A 334 1.03 -4.02 -20.77
CA UNK A 334 0.08 -4.40 -21.70
C UNK A 334 0.59 -4.45 -23.08
N VAL A 335 1.51 -3.49 -23.32
CA VAL A 335 1.99 -3.34 -24.70
C VAL A 335 3.51 -3.57 -24.87
N ALA A 336 4.13 -4.20 -23.91
CA ALA A 336 5.53 -4.61 -24.02
C ALA A 336 5.68 -5.62 -25.16
N GLY A 337 6.69 -5.43 -25.99
CA GLY A 337 6.92 -6.27 -27.16
C GLY A 337 6.14 -5.84 -28.40
N THR A 338 5.21 -4.89 -28.23
CA THR A 338 4.48 -4.33 -29.39
C THR A 338 4.74 -2.84 -29.55
N PHE A 339 4.51 -2.03 -28.51
CA PHE A 339 4.78 -0.58 -28.60
C PHE A 339 6.21 -0.24 -28.20
N TYR A 340 6.82 -1.06 -27.36
CA TYR A 340 8.21 -0.86 -26.95
C TYR A 340 8.84 -2.24 -26.67
N PRO A 341 10.18 -2.34 -26.65
CA PRO A 341 10.81 -3.64 -26.38
C PRO A 341 10.49 -4.15 -24.99
N LYS A 342 10.27 -5.46 -24.87
CA LYS A 342 9.97 -6.05 -23.57
C LYS A 342 11.21 -6.34 -22.73
N GLU A 343 12.40 -6.38 -23.35
CA GLU A 343 13.64 -6.67 -22.63
C GLU A 343 14.33 -5.39 -22.19
N LYS A 344 14.81 -5.40 -20.95
CA LYS A 344 15.50 -4.25 -20.36
C LYS A 344 16.66 -3.77 -21.23
N SER A 345 17.50 -4.70 -21.71
CA SER A 345 18.67 -4.37 -22.51
C SER A 345 18.28 -3.69 -23.82
N GLU A 346 17.18 -4.10 -24.44
CA GLU A 346 16.73 -3.52 -25.71
C GLU A 346 16.16 -2.13 -25.52
N ILE A 347 15.48 -1.88 -24.44
CA ILE A 347 15.00 -0.54 -24.13
C ILE A 347 16.16 0.43 -23.89
N UNK A 348 16.91 0.08 -23.22
CA UNK A 348 17.95 0.86 -22.94
C UNK A 348 18.70 1.23 -24.12
N ARG A 349 18.94 0.27 -25.06
CA ARG A 349 19.53 0.64 -26.35
C ARG A 349 18.66 1.60 -27.20
N UNK A 350 17.32 1.51 -27.10
CA UNK A 350 16.48 2.33 -27.76
C UNK A 350 16.67 3.67 -27.36
N ILE A 351 16.75 3.84 -26.06
CA ILE A 351 16.89 5.18 -25.50
C ILE A 351 18.28 5.78 -25.82
N GLU A 352 19.29 4.98 -25.66
CA GLU A 352 20.66 5.42 -25.97
C GLU A 352 20.80 5.88 -27.44
N HIS A 353 20.18 5.14 -28.33
CA HIS A 353 20.14 5.52 -29.74
C HIS A 353 19.38 6.84 -29.95
N PHE A 354 18.23 7.02 -29.29
CA PHE A 354 17.50 8.29 -29.38
C PHE A 354 18.39 9.45 -28.93
N ASN A 355 19.14 9.26 -27.84
CA ASN A 355 19.95 10.33 -27.26
C ASN A 355 21.13 10.73 -28.12
N GLN A 356 21.53 9.89 -29.06
CA GLN A 356 22.57 10.25 -30.05
C GLN A 356 22.02 11.14 -31.14
N GLY A 357 20.70 11.26 -31.28
CA GLY A 357 20.05 11.95 -32.38
C GLY A 357 19.76 13.42 -32.15
N PHE A 358 20.11 13.97 -30.98
CA PHE A 358 19.93 15.38 -30.72
C PHE A 358 20.96 15.89 -29.72
N THR A 359 21.08 17.22 -29.62
CA THR A 359 22.02 17.87 -28.72
C THR A 359 21.27 18.54 -27.59
N TYR A 360 21.68 18.27 -26.34
CA TYR A 360 21.04 18.89 -25.19
C TYR A 360 21.27 20.40 -25.17
N LYS A 361 20.20 21.14 -24.88
CA LYS A 361 20.25 22.57 -24.64
C LYS A 361 19.18 22.93 -23.61
N LYS A 362 19.57 23.63 -22.54
CA LYS A 362 18.64 24.04 -21.51
C LYS A 362 17.75 25.15 -22.08
N LEU A 363 16.43 24.92 -22.10
CA LEU A 363 15.47 25.86 -22.67
C LEU A 363 14.62 26.58 -21.61
N LEU A 364 14.37 25.91 -20.49
CA LEU A 364 13.58 26.44 -19.37
C LEU A 364 14.26 26.09 -18.05
N ASN A 365 14.06 26.93 -17.04
CA ASN A 365 14.58 26.69 -15.69
C ASN A 365 13.70 25.76 -14.88
N ASN A 366 12.36 25.88 -15.04
CA ASN A 366 11.39 25.07 -14.31
C ASN A 366 10.43 24.44 -15.30
N ILE A 367 10.58 23.14 -15.54
CA ILE A 367 9.65 22.41 -16.41
C ILE A 367 8.55 21.85 -15.52
N LYS A 368 7.30 22.17 -15.83
CA LYS A 368 6.14 21.77 -15.05
C LYS A 368 5.29 20.74 -15.76
N ALA A 369 5.36 20.67 -17.10
CA ALA A 369 4.58 19.73 -17.89
C ALA A 369 5.29 19.37 -19.17
N LEU A 370 4.95 18.20 -19.69
CA LEU A 370 5.38 17.72 -21.01
C LEU A 370 4.15 17.41 -21.84
N ILE A 371 4.26 17.59 -23.17
CA ILE A 371 3.34 17.00 -24.13
C ILE A 371 4.14 16.00 -24.93
N VAL A 372 3.69 14.74 -24.99
CA VAL A 372 4.45 13.67 -25.63
C VAL A 372 3.53 12.73 -26.41
N PRO A 373 4.03 12.13 -27.51
CA PRO A 373 3.25 11.17 -28.28
C PRO A 373 3.28 9.77 -27.63
N HIS A 374 2.34 8.90 -28.08
CA HIS A 374 2.22 7.57 -27.51
C HIS A 374 2.09 6.44 -28.52
N ALA A 375 2.58 6.64 -29.72
CA ALA A 375 2.70 5.54 -30.69
C ALA A 375 3.84 4.59 -30.31
N GLY A 376 3.98 3.52 -31.05
CA GLY A 376 5.12 2.62 -30.84
C GLY A 376 6.43 3.39 -30.92
N TYR A 377 7.44 2.93 -30.18
CA TYR A 377 8.70 3.65 -30.06
C TYR A 377 9.42 3.83 -31.40
N ILE A 378 9.26 2.89 -32.35
CA ILE A 378 9.89 3.06 -33.65
C ILE A 378 9.31 4.24 -34.44
N TYR A 379 8.11 4.67 -34.11
CA TYR A 379 7.46 5.80 -34.79
C TYR A 379 7.64 7.11 -34.02
N SER A 380 7.40 7.10 -32.73
CA SER A 380 7.34 8.35 -31.96
C SER A 380 8.24 8.37 -30.73
N GLY A 381 8.98 7.30 -30.46
CA GLY A 381 9.83 7.23 -29.26
C GLY A 381 10.89 8.31 -29.22
N PHE A 382 11.52 8.62 -30.35
CA PHE A 382 12.52 9.68 -30.41
C PHE A 382 11.91 11.03 -29.99
N THR A 383 10.73 11.34 -30.52
CA THR A 383 10.03 12.60 -30.20
C THR A 383 9.70 12.69 -28.73
N ALA A 384 9.16 11.59 -28.16
CA ALA A 384 8.81 11.56 -26.73
C ALA A 384 10.07 11.63 -25.86
N ASN A 385 11.14 10.95 -26.26
CA ASN A 385 12.37 10.87 -25.47
C ASN A 385 13.00 12.24 -25.24
N ILE A 386 12.97 13.14 -26.22
CA ILE A 386 13.57 14.47 -26.08
C ILE A 386 12.95 15.20 -24.89
N ALA A 387 11.66 15.16 -24.78
CA ALA A 387 10.98 15.80 -23.65
C ALA A 387 11.37 15.17 -22.29
N UNK A 388 11.25 13.80 -22.22
CA UNK A 388 11.53 13.18 -21.13
C UNK A 388 12.86 13.38 -20.68
N TYR A 389 13.99 13.53 -21.67
CA TYR A 389 15.40 13.81 -21.41
C TYR A 389 15.61 15.21 -20.83
N LEU A 390 15.03 16.21 -21.50
CA LEU A 390 15.23 17.60 -21.08
C LEU A 390 14.68 17.88 -19.69
N SER A 391 13.63 17.18 -19.26
CA SER A 391 13.06 17.36 -17.93
C SER A 391 13.81 16.56 -16.84
N SER A 392 14.70 15.65 -17.21
CA SER A 392 15.35 14.73 -16.26
C SER A 392 16.34 15.42 -15.31
N TYR A 393 16.64 16.68 -15.56
CA TYR A 393 17.58 17.44 -14.72
C TYR A 393 16.92 18.08 -13.52
N GLN A 394 15.63 17.86 -13.38
CA GLN A 394 14.92 18.41 -12.21
C GLN A 394 14.41 17.29 -11.27
N UNK A 395 14.15 17.44 -10.23
CA UNK A 395 13.83 16.48 -9.30
C UNK A 395 12.39 16.50 -9.08
N TYR A 396 11.83 15.69 -9.38
CA TYR A 396 10.38 15.49 -9.18
C TYR A 396 10.16 14.29 -8.27
N LYS A 397 9.24 14.44 -7.34
CA LYS A 397 8.84 13.30 -6.48
C LYS A 397 7.84 12.41 -7.17
N THR A 398 6.97 13.00 -8.01
CA THR A 398 5.88 12.27 -8.68
C THR A 398 5.70 12.73 -10.12
N UNK A 399 5.47 11.86 -11.16
CA UNK A 399 5.20 12.07 -12.46
C UNK A 399 3.84 11.64 -12.63
N VAL A 400 2.99 12.54 -13.10
CA VAL A 400 1.58 12.22 -13.38
C VAL A 400 1.36 12.03 -14.89
N UNK A 401 1.15 10.89 -15.41
CA UNK A 401 1.00 10.57 -16.68
C UNK A 401 -0.39 10.57 -16.95
N ILE A 402 -0.91 11.29 -17.81
CA ILE A 402 -2.31 11.38 -18.15
C ILE A 402 -2.53 11.24 -19.65
N GLY A 403 -3.53 10.43 -20.06
CA GLY A 403 -3.81 10.18 -21.46
C GLY A 403 -5.26 9.82 -21.70
N PRO A 404 -5.68 9.89 -23.00
CA PRO A 404 -7.04 9.53 -23.36
C PRO A 404 -7.26 8.03 -23.39
N SER A 405 -8.53 7.65 -23.13
CA SER A 405 -8.93 6.24 -23.26
C SER A 405 -9.29 5.91 -24.70
N UNK A 406 -8.51 5.20 -25.18
CA UNK A 406 -8.65 4.79 -26.50
C UNK A 406 -9.22 3.48 -26.63
N LYS A 407 -9.18 2.70 -25.41
CA LYS A 407 -9.62 1.28 -25.43
C LYS A 407 -11.06 1.09 -24.99
N ILE A 408 -11.52 1.82 -24.02
CA ILE A 408 -12.89 1.75 -23.51
C ILE A 408 -13.51 3.12 -23.39
N SER A 409 -14.86 3.17 -23.42
CA SER A 409 -15.61 4.39 -23.22
C SER A 409 -16.20 4.41 -21.81
N PHE A 410 -16.01 5.50 -21.09
CA PHE A 410 -16.56 5.64 -19.73
C PHE A 410 -16.64 7.10 -19.34
N GLU A 411 -17.44 7.40 -18.33
CA GLU A 411 -17.63 8.76 -17.82
C GLU A 411 -16.53 9.11 -16.82
N GLY A 412 -16.00 10.32 -16.92
CA GLY A 412 -14.99 10.80 -15.97
C GLY A 412 -13.60 10.35 -16.32
N ALA A 413 -12.80 10.10 -15.31
CA ALA A 413 -11.42 9.66 -15.45
C ALA A 413 -11.12 8.58 -14.41
N SER A 414 -10.13 7.76 -14.73
CA SER A 414 -9.71 6.68 -13.84
C SER A 414 -8.27 6.91 -13.39
N VAL A 415 -8.02 6.82 -12.09
CA VAL A 415 -6.66 6.85 -11.57
C VAL A 415 -6.27 5.43 -11.14
N CYS A 416 -5.09 5.01 -11.57
CA CYS A 416 -4.59 3.66 -11.31
C CYS A 416 -4.30 3.48 -9.82
N SER A 417 -5.07 2.62 -9.18
CA SER A 417 -4.95 2.40 -7.73
C SER A 417 -4.24 1.09 -7.38
N TYR A 418 -3.46 0.53 -8.31
CA TYR A 418 -2.53 -0.54 -7.99
C TYR A 418 -1.38 0.00 -7.13
N ASP A 419 -0.63 -0.88 -6.56
CA ASP A 419 0.55 -0.47 -5.78
C ASP A 419 1.80 -0.22 -6.62
N UNK A 420 2.12 -0.92 -7.69
CA UNK A 420 3.20 -0.81 -8.50
C UNK A 420 2.80 -0.72 -9.90
N TYR A 421 3.60 -0.16 -10.63
CA TYR A 421 3.38 -0.03 -12.07
C TYR A 421 4.55 -0.71 -12.78
N GLU A 422 4.29 -1.75 -13.54
CA GLU A 422 5.33 -2.60 -14.12
C GLU A 422 5.93 -1.99 -15.39
N THR A 423 7.25 -1.98 -15.50
CA THR A 423 7.96 -1.65 -16.73
C THR A 423 9.11 -2.63 -16.92
N PRO A 424 9.67 -2.75 -18.15
CA PRO A 424 10.86 -3.62 -18.32
C PRO A 424 12.08 -3.12 -17.55
N LEU A 425 12.09 -1.86 -17.12
CA LEU A 425 13.21 -1.27 -16.37
C LEU A 425 13.02 -1.36 -14.85
N GLY A 426 11.97 -2.02 -14.41
CA GLY A 426 11.60 -2.14 -13.01
C GLY A 426 10.24 -1.52 -12.74
N ASN A 427 9.81 -1.66 -11.51
CA ASN A 427 8.48 -1.16 -11.13
C ASN A 427 8.54 0.29 -10.63
N UNK A 428 7.65 1.06 -11.07
CA UNK A 428 7.48 2.31 -10.64
C UNK A 428 6.56 2.19 -9.56
N GLU A 429 6.78 2.87 -8.32
CA GLU A 429 5.87 2.91 -7.18
C GLU A 429 4.71 3.86 -7.48
N ILE A 430 3.46 3.42 -7.24
CA ILE A 430 2.31 4.31 -7.41
C ILE A 430 2.14 5.13 -6.13
N ASN A 431 1.96 6.44 -6.28
CA ASN A 431 1.81 7.35 -5.14
C ASN A 431 0.39 7.27 -4.59
N LYS A 432 0.16 6.27 -3.72
CA LYS A 432 -1.19 5.99 -3.19
C LYS A 432 -1.71 7.13 -2.31
N THR A 433 -0.82 7.79 -1.60
CA THR A 433 -1.20 8.94 -0.77
C THR A 433 -1.77 10.06 -1.63
N PHE A 434 -1.06 10.42 -2.69
CA PHE A 434 -1.54 11.44 -3.62
C PHE A 434 -2.76 10.98 -4.42
N UNK A 435 -2.88 9.81 -4.78
CA UNK A 435 -3.97 9.25 -5.44
C UNK A 435 -5.18 9.48 -4.69
N LYS A 436 -5.13 9.26 -3.22
CA LYS A 436 -6.27 9.49 -2.33
C LYS A 436 -6.62 10.98 -2.24
N GLU A 437 -5.64 11.81 -2.13
CA GLU A 437 -5.85 13.26 -2.10
C GLU A 437 -6.62 13.73 -3.33
N LEU A 438 -6.22 13.26 -4.51
CA LEU A 438 -6.88 13.64 -5.76
C LEU A 438 -8.31 13.10 -5.82
N GLN A 439 -8.53 11.86 -5.41
CA GLN A 439 -9.87 11.27 -5.41
C GLN A 439 -10.81 12.00 -4.44
N ASN A 440 -10.30 12.46 -3.32
CA ASN A 440 -11.11 13.21 -2.37
C ASN A 440 -11.52 14.57 -2.92
N GLU A 441 -10.67 15.17 -3.74
CA GLU A 441 -10.95 16.51 -4.31
C GLU A 441 -11.74 16.44 -5.62
N PHE A 442 -11.49 15.43 -6.45
CA PHE A 442 -12.09 15.33 -7.79
C PHE A 442 -12.98 14.09 -7.84
N SER A 443 -14.29 14.30 -7.70
CA SER A 443 -15.25 13.20 -7.58
C SER A 443 -15.35 12.33 -8.84
N TYR A 444 -14.91 12.84 -10.00
CA TYR A 444 -14.93 12.07 -11.25
C TYR A 444 -13.78 11.06 -11.36
N LEU A 445 -12.84 11.08 -10.42
CA LEU A 445 -11.70 10.14 -10.45
C LEU A 445 -12.04 8.83 -9.73
N UNK A 446 -12.33 7.93 -10.54
CA UNK A 446 -12.65 6.60 -10.11
C UNK A 446 -11.47 5.73 -10.41
N PHE A 447 -11.70 4.49 -10.00
CA PHE A 447 -10.73 3.49 -10.47
C PHE A 447 -11.45 2.41 -11.29
N UNK A 448 -11.55 2.65 -12.48
CA UNK A 448 -12.02 1.80 -13.40
C UNK A 448 -10.91 0.97 -13.85
N LYS A 449 -10.86 -0.22 -13.31
CA LYS A 449 -9.77 -1.16 -13.54
C LYS A 449 -9.54 -1.41 -15.05
N ASN A 450 -10.60 -1.59 -15.80
CA ASN A 450 -10.48 -1.88 -17.24
C ASN A 450 -9.94 -0.68 -18.04
N ALA A 451 -9.98 0.52 -17.51
CA ALA A 451 -9.39 1.69 -18.17
C ALA A 451 -7.87 1.60 -18.22
N HIS A 452 -7.28 0.83 -17.38
CA HIS A 452 -5.83 0.78 -17.26
C HIS A 452 -5.16 -0.34 -18.06
N UNK A 453 -5.65 -0.73 -19.00
CA UNK A 453 -5.20 -1.48 -19.96
C UNK A 453 -4.87 -0.73 -21.12
N GLU A 454 -4.50 0.58 -20.93
CA GLU A 454 -4.43 1.64 -21.95
C GLU A 454 -2.97 1.88 -22.37
N HIS A 455 -2.77 2.01 -23.68
CA HIS A 455 -1.39 2.24 -24.16
C HIS A 455 -0.99 3.71 -24.12
N SER A 456 -1.95 4.63 -24.17
CA SER A 456 -1.63 6.08 -24.27
C SER A 456 -0.81 6.54 -23.07
N THR A 457 -0.98 5.92 -21.92
CA THR A 457 -0.19 6.21 -20.74
C THR A 457 0.95 5.23 -20.57
N GLU A 458 0.74 3.95 -20.87
CA GLU A 458 1.78 2.94 -20.64
C GLU A 458 3.07 3.24 -21.40
N THR A 459 2.96 3.78 -22.62
CA THR A 459 4.16 4.06 -23.43
C THR A 459 5.10 5.06 -22.78
N GLN A 460 4.59 5.89 -21.86
CA GLN A 460 5.44 6.85 -21.15
C GLN A 460 6.18 6.20 -19.97
N ALA A 461 5.67 5.10 -19.44
CA ALA A 461 6.20 4.53 -18.20
C ALA A 461 7.67 4.10 -18.28
N PRO A 462 8.12 3.44 -19.35
CA PRO A 462 9.57 3.10 -19.42
C PRO A 462 10.46 4.34 -19.41
N PHE A 463 10.07 5.41 -20.14
CA PHE A 463 10.82 6.67 -20.09
C PHE A 463 10.86 7.23 -18.67
N ILE A 464 9.71 7.23 -17.99
CA ILE A 464 9.63 7.76 -16.63
C ILE A 464 10.54 6.97 -15.70
N LYS A 465 10.52 5.63 -15.77
CA LYS A 465 11.39 4.81 -14.92
C LYS A 465 12.86 5.08 -15.22
N HIS A 466 13.20 5.23 -16.50
CA HIS A 466 14.59 5.47 -16.90
C HIS A 466 15.10 6.83 -16.40
N TYR A 467 14.34 7.89 -16.63
CA TYR A 467 14.80 9.26 -16.35
C TYR A 467 14.52 9.70 -14.91
N PHE A 468 13.55 9.09 -14.25
CA PHE A 468 13.16 9.47 -12.88
C PHE A 468 13.05 8.20 -12.03
N PRO A 469 14.18 7.49 -11.83
CA PRO A 469 14.11 6.14 -11.22
C PRO A 469 13.58 6.14 -9.79
N ASN A 470 13.67 7.27 -9.09
CA ASN A 470 13.23 7.35 -7.69
C ASN A 470 11.88 8.04 -7.52
N ALA A 471 11.25 8.48 -8.61
CA ALA A 471 9.96 9.14 -8.53
C ALA A 471 8.84 8.12 -8.45
N SER A 472 7.76 8.49 -7.77
CA SER A 472 6.52 7.72 -7.80
C SER A 472 5.68 8.14 -9.00
N LEU A 473 4.68 7.34 -9.34
CA LEU A 473 3.86 7.54 -10.52
C LEU A 473 2.39 7.65 -10.14
N ILE A 474 1.68 8.50 -10.85
CA ILE A 474 0.22 8.47 -10.90
C ILE A 474 -0.16 8.35 -12.38
N GLU A 475 -1.01 7.37 -12.70
CA GLU A 475 -1.54 7.20 -14.05
C GLU A 475 -3.02 7.55 -14.05
N ILE A 476 -3.39 8.51 -14.91
CA ILE A 476 -4.79 8.90 -15.09
C ILE A 476 -5.17 8.67 -16.55
N VAL A 477 -6.25 7.93 -16.76
CA VAL A 477 -6.82 7.70 -18.08
C VAL A 477 -8.19 8.37 -18.08
N TYR A 478 -8.40 9.35 -18.98
CA TYR A 478 -9.69 10.04 -19.00
C TYR A 478 -10.58 9.52 -20.12
N GLY A 479 -11.86 9.36 -19.79
CA GLY A 479 -12.91 9.03 -20.73
C GLY A 479 -13.66 10.30 -21.11
N LYS A 480 -14.99 10.27 -20.99
CA LYS A 480 -15.83 11.44 -21.27
C LYS A 480 -15.72 12.45 -20.13
N LEU A 481 -15.10 13.57 -20.41
CA LEU A 481 -14.80 14.59 -19.41
C LEU A 481 -14.56 15.89 -20.14
N SER A 482 -15.09 16.99 -19.64
CA SER A 482 -14.86 18.27 -20.30
C SER A 482 -13.44 18.78 -20.04
N ALA A 483 -12.90 19.52 -20.98
CA ALA A 483 -11.61 20.15 -20.80
C ALA A 483 -11.60 21.09 -19.59
N LYS A 484 -12.73 21.75 -19.34
CA LYS A 484 -12.85 22.66 -18.19
C LYS A 484 -12.70 21.91 -16.87
N GLU A 485 -13.39 20.75 -16.73
CA GLU A 485 -13.27 19.92 -15.52
C GLU A 485 -11.83 19.45 -15.33
N LEU A 486 -11.22 18.96 -16.41
CA LEU A 486 -9.86 18.43 -16.34
C LEU A 486 -8.84 19.55 -16.04
N SER A 487 -9.11 20.79 -16.51
CA SER A 487 -8.20 21.91 -16.30
C SER A 487 -8.00 22.25 -14.83
N VAL A 488 -9.02 22.03 -14.00
CA VAL A 488 -8.91 22.30 -12.56
C VAL A 488 -7.89 21.34 -11.93
N LEU A 489 -7.93 20.08 -12.33
CA LEU A 489 -6.93 19.10 -11.90
C LEU A 489 -5.53 19.50 -12.38
N PHE A 490 -5.41 19.89 -13.64
CA PHE A 490 -4.12 20.32 -14.20
C PHE A 490 -3.56 21.52 -13.45
N GLU A 491 -4.42 22.48 -13.11
CA GLU A 491 -3.99 23.66 -12.38
C GLU A 491 -3.41 23.28 -11.01
N LYS A 492 -4.06 22.34 -10.30
CA LYS A 492 -3.54 21.85 -9.03
C LYS A 492 -2.15 21.22 -9.22
N LEU A 493 -1.99 20.38 -10.27
CA LEU A 493 -0.71 19.71 -10.53
C LEU A 493 0.39 20.69 -10.90
N LEU A 494 0.08 21.69 -11.74
CA LEU A 494 1.07 22.68 -12.16
C LEU A 494 1.55 23.55 -10.99
N ASN A 495 0.74 23.70 -9.96
CA ASN A 495 1.10 24.48 -8.78
C ASN A 495 1.98 23.71 -7.78
N LYS A 496 2.25 22.43 -8.02
CA LYS A 496 3.11 21.63 -7.15
C LYS A 496 4.50 21.49 -7.78
N ASP A 497 5.52 22.07 -7.16
CA ASP A 497 6.88 22.10 -7.71
C ASP A 497 7.50 20.73 -7.87
N GLU A 498 7.13 19.77 -7.02
CA GLU A 498 7.70 18.43 -7.06
C GLU A 498 6.96 17.47 -7.98
N VAL A 499 5.97 17.95 -8.75
CA VAL A 499 5.16 17.14 -9.65
C VAL A 499 5.45 17.53 -11.11
N LEU A 500 5.66 16.52 -11.97
CA LEU A 500 5.76 16.71 -13.42
C LEU A 500 4.51 16.13 -14.07
N LEU A 501 3.75 16.95 -14.79
CA LEU A 501 2.57 16.53 -15.53
C LEU A 501 3.02 16.05 -16.92
N VAL A 502 2.65 14.85 -17.29
CA VAL A 502 3.01 14.31 -18.60
C VAL A 502 1.75 14.00 -19.41
N UNK A 503 1.29 14.82 -20.28
CA UNK A 503 0.24 14.77 -21.05
C UNK A 503 0.57 14.05 -22.28
N SER A 504 -0.17 13.07 -22.61
CA SER A 504 0.06 12.16 -23.73
C SER A 504 -0.95 12.37 -24.86
N THR A 505 -0.47 12.62 -26.07
CA THR A 505 -1.33 12.77 -27.25
C THR A 505 -0.52 12.57 -28.53
N ASP A 506 -1.14 11.88 -29.51
CA ASP A 506 -0.70 11.99 -30.90
C ASP A 506 -1.52 13.11 -31.55
N LEU A 507 -1.13 13.55 -32.74
CA LEU A 507 -1.83 14.59 -33.49
C LEU A 507 -2.76 13.95 -34.52
N SER A 508 -2.79 14.44 -35.77
CA SER A 508 -3.73 13.94 -36.78
C SER A 508 -3.45 12.48 -37.14
N HIS A 509 -4.51 11.77 -37.56
CA HIS A 509 -4.42 10.36 -37.92
C HIS A 509 -4.93 10.13 -39.34
N PHE A 510 -4.15 9.40 -40.12
CA PHE A 510 -4.58 8.73 -41.34
C PHE A 510 -4.87 9.70 -42.51
N HIS A 511 -4.26 10.86 -42.52
CA HIS A 511 -4.27 11.80 -43.65
C HIS A 511 -3.01 11.64 -44.49
N UNK A 512 -2.96 12.17 -45.44
CA UNK A 512 -1.88 12.25 -46.25
C UNK A 512 -0.90 13.11 -45.65
N GLN A 513 0.30 13.02 -46.05
CA GLN A 513 1.35 13.78 -45.45
C GLN A 513 1.12 15.32 -45.55
N GLU A 514 0.76 15.79 -46.75
CA GLU A 514 0.56 17.23 -46.91
C GLU A 514 -0.61 17.75 -46.07
N GLU A 515 -1.71 17.00 -46.06
CA GLU A 515 -2.89 17.35 -45.26
C GLU A 515 -2.58 17.31 -43.78
N SER A 516 -1.83 16.26 -43.35
CA SER A 516 -1.38 16.12 -41.98
C SER A 516 -0.53 17.31 -41.57
N ASN A 517 0.41 17.73 -42.43
CA ASN A 517 1.28 18.86 -42.13
C ASN A 517 0.47 20.14 -41.83
N ILE A 518 -0.59 20.38 -42.56
CA ILE A 518 -1.47 21.55 -42.35
C ILE A 518 -2.22 21.45 -40.99
N UNK A 519 -2.77 20.35 -40.74
CA UNK A 519 -3.48 20.16 -39.59
C UNK A 519 -2.67 20.24 -38.39
N ASP A 520 -1.59 19.65 -38.51
CA ASP A 520 -0.69 19.60 -37.38
C ASP A 520 0.02 20.92 -37.11
N LYS A 521 0.31 21.69 -38.16
CA LYS A 521 0.88 23.01 -38.00
C LYS A 521 -0.08 23.91 -37.20
N HIS A 522 -1.37 23.83 -37.45
CA HIS A 522 -2.37 24.56 -36.66
C HIS A 522 -2.30 24.16 -35.19
N CYS A 523 -2.20 22.87 -34.93
CA CYS A 523 -2.16 22.37 -33.57
C CYS A 523 -0.90 22.86 -32.83
N VAL A 524 0.25 22.73 -33.48
CA VAL A 524 1.53 23.13 -32.87
C VAL A 524 1.54 24.63 -32.61
N GLN A 525 1.08 25.44 -33.59
CA GLN A 525 1.02 26.89 -33.42
C GLN A 525 0.05 27.29 -32.31
N ALA A 526 -1.08 26.60 -32.22
CA ALA A 526 -2.05 26.86 -31.17
C ALA A 526 -1.46 26.56 -29.78
N LEU A 527 -0.68 25.49 -29.68
CA LEU A 527 -0.04 25.13 -28.41
C LEU A 527 1.03 26.16 -28.02
N ILE A 528 1.82 26.61 -29.02
CA ILE A 528 2.85 27.61 -28.73
C ILE A 528 2.19 28.92 -28.27
N UNK A 529 1.27 29.12 -28.97
CA UNK A 529 0.68 30.30 -28.80
C UNK A 529 -0.34 30.29 -27.86
N GLN A 530 -0.56 29.36 -27.17
CA GLN A 530 -1.63 29.13 -26.19
C GLN A 530 -3.02 29.63 -26.59
N UNK A 531 -3.29 29.41 -27.67
CA UNK A 531 -4.39 29.83 -28.26
C UNK A 531 -5.31 28.74 -28.35
N LEU A 532 -6.32 28.78 -27.45
CA LEU A 532 -7.30 27.69 -27.33
C LEU A 532 -8.16 27.51 -28.61
N GLU A 533 -8.61 28.58 -29.18
CA GLU A 533 -9.45 28.54 -30.42
C GLU A 533 -8.79 27.91 -31.63
N UNK A 534 -7.59 27.97 -31.62
CA UNK A 534 -6.82 27.44 -32.64
C UNK A 534 -6.77 26.00 -32.69
N LEU A 535 -6.93 25.53 -31.46
CA LEU A 535 -7.01 24.06 -31.35
C LEU A 535 -8.25 23.47 -32.01
N GLU A 536 -9.32 24.20 -32.09
CA GLU A 536 -10.57 23.72 -32.71
C GLU A 536 -10.38 23.34 -34.18
N LYS A 537 -9.39 23.91 -34.86
CA LYS A 537 -9.12 23.64 -36.26
C LYS A 537 -8.13 22.53 -36.51
N SER A 538 -7.75 21.79 -35.44
CA SER A 538 -6.73 20.76 -35.51
C SER A 538 -7.25 19.43 -34.95
N GLU A 539 -6.43 18.40 -35.05
CA GLU A 539 -6.76 17.05 -34.57
C GLU A 539 -5.71 16.56 -33.59
N ALA A 540 -6.17 15.93 -32.53
CA ALA A 540 -5.31 15.20 -31.61
C ALA A 540 -6.17 14.20 -30.85
N CYS A 541 -5.67 13.00 -30.64
CA CYS A 541 -6.44 12.02 -29.86
C CYS A 541 -6.57 12.45 -28.40
N GLY A 542 -5.62 13.22 -27.89
CA GLY A 542 -5.67 13.81 -26.56
C GLY A 542 -6.11 15.27 -26.56
N MET A 543 -7.01 15.64 -27.45
CA MET A 543 -7.45 17.04 -27.59
C MET A 543 -8.02 17.61 -26.29
N THR A 544 -8.77 16.83 -25.57
CA THR A 544 -9.29 17.26 -24.26
C THR A 544 -8.14 17.64 -23.31
N GLY A 545 -7.13 16.85 -23.27
CA GLY A 545 -5.91 17.15 -22.50
C GLY A 545 -5.21 18.43 -22.99
N UNK A 546 -5.06 18.63 -24.22
CA UNK A 546 -4.49 19.62 -24.79
C UNK A 546 -5.11 20.80 -24.50
N LYS A 547 -6.55 20.92 -24.55
CA LYS A 547 -7.37 22.08 -24.18
C LYS A 547 -7.32 22.38 -22.68
N ALA A 548 -7.38 21.31 -21.89
CA ALA A 548 -7.30 21.45 -20.42
C ALA A 548 -5.98 22.11 -20.01
N LEU A 549 -4.89 21.75 -20.67
CA LEU A 549 -3.59 22.34 -20.36
C LEU A 549 -3.58 23.83 -20.68
N LEU A 550 -4.10 24.23 -21.84
CA LEU A 550 -4.15 25.65 -22.21
C LEU A 550 -5.06 26.44 -21.25
N LEU A 551 -6.17 25.87 -20.84
CA LEU A 551 -7.02 26.48 -19.82
C LEU A 551 -6.29 26.62 -18.48
N ALA A 552 -5.59 25.63 -18.07
CA ALA A 552 -4.80 25.67 -16.84
C ALA A 552 -3.60 26.64 -16.91
N UNK A 553 -3.02 26.71 -18.00
CA UNK A 553 -2.02 27.45 -18.25
C UNK A 553 -2.29 28.78 -18.42
N LYS A 554 -3.67 29.31 -18.50
CA LYS A 554 -4.15 30.69 -18.69
C LYS A 554 -3.88 31.53 -17.46
N ASN A 555 -3.43 32.72 -17.67
CA ASN A 555 -3.04 33.64 -16.59
C ASN A 555 -1.84 33.19 -15.78
N LYS A 556 -1.12 32.18 -16.27
CA LYS A 556 0.16 31.78 -15.68
C LYS A 556 1.28 32.21 -16.63
N ASN A 557 2.41 32.61 -16.09
CA ASN A 557 3.54 33.06 -16.87
C ASN A 557 4.41 31.87 -17.30
N LEU A 558 3.78 30.98 -18.09
CA LEU A 558 4.45 29.75 -18.56
C LEU A 558 4.58 29.75 -20.08
N LYS A 559 5.66 29.19 -20.58
CA LYS A 559 5.93 29.03 -22.00
C LYS A 559 5.72 27.60 -22.44
N ASN A 560 5.14 27.41 -23.62
CA ASN A 560 5.04 26.11 -24.27
C ASN A 560 6.07 26.08 -25.40
N ILE A 561 7.09 25.23 -25.30
CA ILE A 561 8.18 25.19 -26.26
C ILE A 561 8.12 23.88 -27.04
N GLU A 562 7.95 23.97 -28.37
CA GLU A 562 8.01 22.83 -29.26
C GLU A 562 9.44 22.29 -29.30
N LEU A 563 9.62 20.96 -29.13
CA LEU A 563 10.92 20.33 -29.19
C LEU A 563 11.14 19.61 -30.50
N HIS A 564 10.15 18.86 -30.98
CA HIS A 564 10.29 18.03 -32.16
C HIS A 564 8.92 17.64 -32.68
N SER A 565 8.79 17.55 -34.01
CA SER A 565 7.55 17.08 -34.65
C SER A 565 7.92 16.24 -35.86
N CYS A 566 7.13 15.19 -36.10
CA CYS A 566 7.34 14.31 -37.26
C CYS A 566 6.06 13.54 -37.53
N THR A 567 6.09 12.63 -38.52
CA THR A 567 4.99 11.72 -38.78
C THR A 567 5.49 10.29 -38.85
N SER A 568 4.56 9.34 -38.89
CA SER A 568 4.87 7.92 -39.06
C SER A 568 5.60 7.62 -40.37
N ALA A 569 5.47 8.49 -41.39
CA ALA A 569 6.14 8.30 -42.69
C ALA A 569 7.65 8.28 -42.55
N LYS A 570 8.19 8.87 -41.55
CA LYS A 570 9.62 8.81 -41.30
C LYS A 570 10.12 7.36 -41.10
N UNK A 571 9.21 6.63 -40.53
CA UNK A 571 9.51 5.27 -40.29
C UNK A 571 9.06 4.37 -41.38
N THR A 572 7.84 4.61 -41.78
CA THR A 572 7.15 3.73 -42.75
C THR A 572 7.48 4.03 -44.22
N LYS A 573 7.89 5.24 -44.52
CA LYS A 573 8.05 5.74 -45.88
C LYS A 573 6.73 5.81 -46.66
N ASP A 574 5.58 5.71 -45.99
CA ASP A 574 4.27 5.77 -46.61
C ASP A 574 3.63 7.12 -46.26
N GLU A 575 3.58 8.03 -47.21
CA GLU A 575 3.03 9.37 -47.06
C GLU A 575 1.54 9.45 -47.37
N THR A 576 0.90 8.32 -47.75
CA THR A 576 -0.49 8.32 -48.10
C THR A 576 -1.40 8.26 -46.88
N ARG A 577 -0.88 7.81 -45.77
CA ARG A 577 -1.66 7.60 -44.55
C ARG A 577 -0.72 7.68 -43.35
N VAL A 578 -0.72 8.85 -42.66
CA VAL A 578 0.25 9.08 -41.60
C VAL A 578 -0.42 9.38 -40.26
N VAL A 579 0.31 9.16 -39.18
CA VAL A 579 0.00 9.65 -37.84
C VAL A 579 1.07 10.67 -37.48
N ALA A 580 0.68 11.78 -36.91
CA ALA A 580 1.61 12.86 -36.59
C ALA A 580 1.92 12.93 -35.09
N TYR A 581 3.11 13.38 -34.79
CA TYR A 581 3.66 13.39 -33.43
C TYR A 581 4.32 14.74 -33.14
N THR A 582 4.21 15.19 -31.89
CA THR A 582 4.93 16.36 -31.43
C THR A 582 5.30 16.20 -29.97
N SER A 583 6.35 16.90 -29.54
CA SER A 583 6.66 16.98 -28.12
C SER A 583 6.97 18.41 -27.70
N PHE A 584 6.60 18.73 -26.46
CA PHE A 584 6.73 20.06 -25.88
C PHE A 584 7.23 19.95 -24.45
N ILE A 585 7.94 20.98 -24.01
CA ILE A 585 8.11 21.27 -22.60
C ILE A 585 7.32 22.52 -22.24
N VAL A 586 6.78 22.55 -21.03
CA VAL A 586 5.96 23.65 -20.53
C VAL A 586 6.54 24.11 -19.19
N GLY A 587 6.83 25.41 -19.07
CA GLY A 587 7.40 25.91 -17.84
C GLY A 587 7.87 27.35 -17.94
N ASP A 588 8.76 27.74 -17.04
CA ASP A 588 9.34 29.09 -17.03
C ASP A 588 10.85 29.10 -16.85
#